data_b82a6c76933dd9cede31bdf0341deff5
#
_entry.id   b82a6c76933dd9cede31bdf0341deff5
#
_cell.length_a   1.000
_cell.length_b   1.000
_cell.length_c   1.000
_cell.angle_alpha   90.00
_cell.angle_beta   90.00
_cell.angle_gamma   90.00
#
_symmetry.space_group_name_H-M   'P 1'
#
loop_
_entity.id
_entity.type
_entity.pdbx_description
1 polymer ?
#
loop_
_entity_poly.entity_id
_entity_poly.type
_entity_poly.pdbx_seq_one_letter_code
_entity_poly.pdbx_strand_id
1 'polypeptide(L)'
;MAYLSEGQLRDVGTPDDILREFSDVFTPTALSEADKPVIGAEREKVITVQHLVKAFGSFRAVDDISFDVYRGEIFGFLGANGAGKSTAMHILTGLNRPTSGEGQVAGYDINTESELIKRHIGYMSQRFSLYNDLTVKENIRLFGGIYGMSDRSIKTETERLLDSLHFADHADDIVGSLPLGWKQKLAFSVSIFHHPEVVFLDEPTGGVDPSTRQEFWNLIYKAAHRGITVFVTTHYMEEAEYCNRISIMVDGKIRTMGSPAELKAKYHEPDMDSVFTLLARKGKRT
;
A
#
# COMPACT_ATOMS: atom_id res chain seq x y z
N MET A 1 -8.33 26.67 -15.19
CA MET A 1 -7.42 25.55 -14.87
C MET A 1 -6.46 25.38 -16.05
N ALA A 2 -5.22 24.98 -15.80
CA ALA A 2 -4.25 24.69 -16.85
C ALA A 2 -3.86 23.22 -16.74
N TYR A 3 -3.89 22.51 -17.86
CA TYR A 3 -3.44 21.12 -17.95
C TYR A 3 -2.01 21.06 -18.45
N LEU A 4 -1.12 20.49 -17.64
CA LEU A 4 0.31 20.31 -17.95
C LEU A 4 0.61 18.81 -18.03
N SER A 5 1.24 18.36 -19.10
CA SER A 5 1.73 17.00 -19.26
C SER A 5 3.15 17.02 -19.80
N GLU A 6 4.05 16.22 -19.21
CA GLU A 6 5.47 16.15 -19.56
C GLU A 6 6.17 17.52 -19.58
N GLY A 7 5.81 18.40 -18.64
CA GLY A 7 6.33 19.77 -18.53
C GLY A 7 5.84 20.73 -19.61
N GLN A 8 4.90 20.34 -20.46
CA GLN A 8 4.31 21.19 -21.49
C GLN A 8 2.87 21.56 -21.14
N LEU A 9 2.51 22.82 -21.38
CA LEU A 9 1.13 23.28 -21.29
C LEU A 9 0.33 22.68 -22.47
N ARG A 10 -0.66 21.84 -22.15
CA ARG A 10 -1.52 21.19 -23.15
C ARG A 10 -2.77 21.98 -23.42
N ASP A 11 -3.41 22.48 -22.36
CA ASP A 11 -4.61 23.30 -22.50
C ASP A 11 -4.85 24.21 -21.28
N VAL A 12 -5.69 25.27 -21.49
CA VAL A 12 -6.14 26.21 -20.45
C VAL A 12 -7.62 26.46 -20.63
N GLY A 13 -8.42 26.11 -19.64
CA GLY A 13 -9.88 26.26 -19.67
C GLY A 13 -10.50 26.30 -18.28
N THR A 14 -11.84 26.26 -18.25
CA THR A 14 -12.53 26.05 -16.96
C THR A 14 -12.24 24.65 -16.44
N PRO A 15 -12.41 24.38 -15.13
CA PRO A 15 -12.24 23.01 -14.60
C PRO A 15 -13.11 21.98 -15.35
N ASP A 16 -14.34 22.33 -15.67
CA ASP A 16 -15.29 21.43 -16.34
C ASP A 16 -14.88 21.14 -17.79
N ASP A 17 -14.34 22.14 -18.51
CA ASP A 17 -13.86 21.97 -19.87
C ASP A 17 -12.65 21.04 -19.91
N ILE A 18 -11.65 21.31 -19.07
CA ILE A 18 -10.43 20.47 -18.95
C ILE A 18 -10.79 19.04 -18.53
N LEU A 19 -11.67 18.85 -17.54
CA LEU A 19 -12.09 17.52 -17.10
C LEU A 19 -12.86 16.76 -18.18
N ARG A 20 -13.61 17.45 -19.04
CA ARG A 20 -14.34 16.82 -20.14
C ARG A 20 -13.43 16.43 -21.29
N GLU A 21 -12.51 17.31 -21.68
CA GLU A 21 -11.62 17.09 -22.84
C GLU A 21 -10.54 16.04 -22.53
N PHE A 22 -10.06 16.02 -21.30
CA PHE A 22 -9.04 15.05 -20.83
C PHE A 22 -9.62 14.04 -19.83
N SER A 23 -10.90 13.64 -20.03
CA SER A 23 -11.60 12.68 -19.15
C SER A 23 -10.81 11.38 -18.97
N ASP A 24 -10.17 10.89 -20.03
CA ASP A 24 -9.38 9.64 -19.99
C ASP A 24 -8.11 9.75 -19.11
N VAL A 25 -7.63 10.99 -18.89
CA VAL A 25 -6.47 11.26 -18.04
C VAL A 25 -6.88 11.49 -16.58
N PHE A 26 -8.01 12.19 -16.37
CA PHE A 26 -8.49 12.59 -15.05
C PHE A 26 -9.51 11.62 -14.44
N THR A 27 -10.23 10.87 -15.31
CA THR A 27 -11.06 9.75 -14.87
C THR A 27 -10.19 8.50 -15.00
N PRO A 28 -9.69 7.94 -13.91
CA PRO A 28 -9.02 6.65 -13.99
C PRO A 28 -10.00 5.69 -14.64
N THR A 29 -9.56 4.96 -15.67
CA THR A 29 -10.30 3.77 -16.11
C THR A 29 -10.41 2.92 -14.86
N ALA A 30 -11.57 2.91 -14.25
CA ALA A 30 -11.78 2.25 -12.97
C ALA A 30 -11.34 0.81 -13.18
N LEU A 31 -10.29 0.40 -12.45
CA LEU A 31 -9.97 -1.00 -12.31
C LEU A 31 -11.28 -1.64 -11.86
N SER A 32 -11.84 -2.49 -12.70
CA SER A 32 -13.17 -3.03 -12.47
C SER A 32 -13.13 -3.99 -11.27
N GLU A 33 -14.28 -4.25 -10.64
CA GLU A 33 -14.40 -5.33 -9.65
C GLU A 33 -13.82 -6.66 -10.18
N ALA A 34 -13.88 -6.89 -11.52
CA ALA A 34 -13.34 -8.07 -12.19
C ALA A 34 -11.80 -8.13 -12.18
N ASP A 35 -11.11 -7.00 -12.01
CA ASP A 35 -9.65 -6.96 -11.97
C ASP A 35 -9.11 -7.27 -10.57
N LYS A 36 -9.96 -7.26 -9.54
CA LYS A 36 -9.56 -7.62 -8.18
C LYS A 36 -9.21 -9.11 -8.09
N PRO A 37 -8.17 -9.49 -7.34
CA PRO A 37 -7.84 -10.88 -7.14
C PRO A 37 -9.02 -11.62 -6.50
N VAL A 38 -9.36 -12.79 -7.05
CA VAL A 38 -10.42 -13.64 -6.51
C VAL A 38 -9.90 -14.33 -5.26
N ILE A 39 -10.51 -14.03 -4.12
CA ILE A 39 -10.19 -14.68 -2.85
C ILE A 39 -10.96 -16.00 -2.80
N GLY A 40 -10.25 -17.13 -2.77
CA GLY A 40 -10.85 -18.48 -2.74
C GLY A 40 -11.78 -18.72 -1.56
N ALA A 41 -12.64 -19.74 -1.66
CA ALA A 41 -13.62 -20.10 -0.62
C ALA A 41 -12.94 -20.60 0.68
N GLU A 42 -11.80 -21.32 0.57
CA GLU A 42 -10.96 -21.68 1.70
C GLU A 42 -9.91 -20.59 1.90
N ARG A 43 -10.20 -19.68 2.82
CA ARG A 43 -9.37 -18.48 3.06
C ARG A 43 -8.28 -18.77 4.08
N GLU A 44 -7.06 -19.00 3.63
CA GLU A 44 -5.89 -19.04 4.51
C GLU A 44 -5.60 -17.64 5.05
N LYS A 45 -5.52 -17.51 6.39
CA LYS A 45 -5.12 -16.26 7.04
C LYS A 45 -3.61 -16.12 7.01
N VAL A 46 -3.12 -15.03 6.44
CA VAL A 46 -1.69 -14.72 6.40
C VAL A 46 -1.31 -13.66 7.41
N ILE A 47 -2.28 -12.85 7.85
CA ILE A 47 -2.14 -11.95 9.00
C ILE A 47 -3.31 -12.22 9.95
N THR A 48 -3.02 -12.39 11.23
CA THR A 48 -4.01 -12.45 12.31
C THR A 48 -3.61 -11.48 13.40
N VAL A 49 -4.56 -10.71 13.91
CA VAL A 49 -4.36 -9.73 14.97
C VAL A 49 -5.50 -9.84 15.97
N GLN A 50 -5.17 -9.96 17.26
CA GLN A 50 -6.13 -10.04 18.34
C GLN A 50 -5.76 -9.08 19.48
N HIS A 51 -6.69 -8.21 19.84
CA HIS A 51 -6.58 -7.27 20.94
C HIS A 51 -5.30 -6.44 20.95
N LEU A 52 -4.83 -6.02 19.76
CA LEU A 52 -3.57 -5.29 19.62
C LEU A 52 -3.68 -3.90 20.23
N VAL A 53 -2.74 -3.58 21.12
CA VAL A 53 -2.62 -2.26 21.74
C VAL A 53 -1.20 -1.74 21.60
N LYS A 54 -1.07 -0.45 21.27
CA LYS A 54 0.19 0.28 21.37
C LYS A 54 -0.03 1.59 22.11
N ALA A 55 0.59 1.71 23.25
CA ALA A 55 0.59 2.91 24.09
C ALA A 55 1.97 3.58 24.11
N PHE A 56 1.97 4.90 24.16
CA PHE A 56 3.12 5.76 24.40
C PHE A 56 2.77 6.64 25.62
N GLY A 57 3.18 6.22 26.81
CA GLY A 57 2.72 6.80 28.06
C GLY A 57 1.21 6.62 28.23
N SER A 58 0.47 7.70 28.40
CA SER A 58 -1.00 7.69 28.52
C SER A 58 -1.73 7.67 27.17
N PHE A 59 -1.02 7.95 26.06
CA PHE A 59 -1.63 7.98 24.73
C PHE A 59 -1.64 6.58 24.10
N ARG A 60 -2.81 6.13 23.65
CA ARG A 60 -2.97 4.88 22.90
C ARG A 60 -3.06 5.17 21.42
N ALA A 61 -1.97 4.93 20.70
CA ALA A 61 -1.95 5.09 19.23
C ALA A 61 -2.70 3.95 18.51
N VAL A 62 -2.70 2.74 19.10
CA VAL A 62 -3.52 1.60 18.70
C VAL A 62 -4.23 1.12 19.96
N ASP A 63 -5.55 1.00 19.91
CA ASP A 63 -6.40 0.73 21.06
C ASP A 63 -7.37 -0.42 20.78
N ASP A 64 -6.93 -1.62 21.14
CA ASP A 64 -7.71 -2.87 21.09
C ASP A 64 -8.27 -3.19 19.70
N ILE A 65 -7.38 -3.35 18.69
CA ILE A 65 -7.79 -3.74 17.35
C ILE A 65 -7.62 -5.24 17.12
N SER A 66 -8.59 -5.82 16.39
CA SER A 66 -8.58 -7.23 15.96
C SER A 66 -9.03 -7.33 14.52
N PHE A 67 -8.29 -8.06 13.69
CA PHE A 67 -8.62 -8.31 12.29
C PHE A 67 -7.78 -9.44 11.70
N ASP A 68 -8.24 -9.97 10.56
CA ASP A 68 -7.52 -10.97 9.77
C ASP A 68 -7.34 -10.46 8.35
N VAL A 69 -6.23 -10.86 7.69
CA VAL A 69 -6.00 -10.66 6.26
C VAL A 69 -5.74 -12.01 5.61
N TYR A 70 -6.33 -12.23 4.44
CA TYR A 70 -6.29 -13.51 3.74
C TYR A 70 -5.24 -13.52 2.62
N ARG A 71 -4.71 -14.69 2.30
CA ARG A 71 -3.70 -14.87 1.24
C ARG A 71 -4.19 -14.32 -0.10
N GLY A 72 -3.34 -13.55 -0.78
CA GLY A 72 -3.64 -12.94 -2.07
C GLY A 72 -4.64 -11.77 -2.03
N GLU A 73 -5.09 -11.36 -0.82
CA GLU A 73 -5.98 -10.23 -0.64
C GLU A 73 -5.25 -8.90 -0.78
N ILE A 74 -5.92 -7.91 -1.36
CA ILE A 74 -5.53 -6.50 -1.22
C ILE A 74 -6.38 -5.92 -0.08
N PHE A 75 -5.74 -5.71 1.07
CA PHE A 75 -6.37 -5.20 2.28
C PHE A 75 -5.99 -3.75 2.54
N GLY A 76 -7.00 -2.87 2.51
CA GLY A 76 -6.85 -1.44 2.76
C GLY A 76 -6.98 -1.11 4.25
N PHE A 77 -6.01 -0.40 4.82
CA PHE A 77 -6.03 0.08 6.20
C PHE A 77 -6.16 1.60 6.19
N LEU A 78 -7.41 2.09 6.23
CA LEU A 78 -7.78 3.47 5.94
C LEU A 78 -7.97 4.28 7.22
N GLY A 79 -7.76 5.59 7.13
CA GLY A 79 -7.99 6.52 8.24
C GLY A 79 -7.25 7.83 8.05
N ALA A 80 -7.62 8.85 8.79
CA ALA A 80 -6.94 10.15 8.80
C ALA A 80 -5.47 10.02 9.27
N ASN A 81 -4.67 11.04 9.00
CA ASN A 81 -3.34 11.15 9.57
C ASN A 81 -3.42 11.19 11.11
N GLY A 82 -2.55 10.43 11.78
CA GLY A 82 -2.58 10.27 13.24
C GLY A 82 -3.59 9.25 13.76
N ALA A 83 -4.40 8.59 12.92
CA ALA A 83 -5.35 7.57 13.37
C ALA A 83 -4.70 6.30 13.96
N GLY A 84 -3.38 6.10 13.79
CA GLY A 84 -2.66 4.94 14.30
C GLY A 84 -2.23 3.92 13.22
N LYS A 85 -2.54 4.17 11.93
CA LYS A 85 -2.26 3.25 10.80
C LYS A 85 -0.80 2.80 10.72
N SER A 86 0.14 3.76 10.59
CA SER A 86 1.57 3.44 10.50
C SER A 86 2.10 2.79 11.78
N THR A 87 1.53 3.14 12.96
CA THR A 87 1.90 2.48 14.22
C THR A 87 1.50 0.99 14.21
N ALA A 88 0.27 0.67 13.78
CA ALA A 88 -0.17 -0.72 13.63
C ALA A 88 0.69 -1.46 12.60
N MET A 89 0.94 -0.85 11.43
CA MET A 89 1.79 -1.43 10.39
C MET A 89 3.21 -1.69 10.89
N HIS A 90 3.83 -0.77 11.64
CA HIS A 90 5.17 -0.96 12.21
C HIS A 90 5.25 -2.14 13.20
N ILE A 91 4.15 -2.48 13.87
CA ILE A 91 4.10 -3.67 14.72
C ILE A 91 4.07 -4.93 13.84
N LEU A 92 3.21 -4.95 12.83
CA LEU A 92 3.06 -6.09 11.91
C LEU A 92 4.33 -6.36 11.09
N THR A 93 5.10 -5.32 10.77
CA THR A 93 6.39 -5.45 10.07
C THR A 93 7.57 -5.76 11.00
N GLY A 94 7.33 -5.93 12.30
CA GLY A 94 8.38 -6.22 13.28
C GLY A 94 9.31 -5.03 13.59
N LEU A 95 8.94 -3.80 13.19
CA LEU A 95 9.70 -2.58 13.50
C LEU A 95 9.42 -2.08 14.92
N ASN A 96 8.22 -2.32 15.45
CA ASN A 96 7.82 -1.94 16.80
C ASN A 96 7.20 -3.13 17.53
N ARG A 97 7.40 -3.19 18.85
CA ARG A 97 6.69 -4.16 19.69
C ARG A 97 5.35 -3.60 20.15
N PRO A 98 4.30 -4.40 20.21
CA PRO A 98 3.04 -3.99 20.81
C PRO A 98 3.20 -3.76 22.32
N THR A 99 2.25 -3.06 22.96
CA THR A 99 2.15 -2.97 24.41
C THR A 99 1.43 -4.21 24.98
N SER A 100 0.42 -4.69 24.23
CA SER A 100 -0.29 -5.95 24.52
C SER A 100 -1.02 -6.42 23.25
N GLY A 101 -1.57 -7.62 23.29
CA GLY A 101 -2.23 -8.27 22.19
C GLY A 101 -1.34 -9.29 21.49
N GLU A 102 -1.96 -10.06 20.61
CA GLU A 102 -1.35 -11.18 19.91
C GLU A 102 -1.55 -11.01 18.40
N GLY A 103 -0.67 -11.63 17.61
CA GLY A 103 -0.83 -11.67 16.17
C GLY A 103 0.27 -12.46 15.49
N GLN A 104 -0.01 -12.82 14.25
CA GLN A 104 0.95 -13.49 13.38
C GLN A 104 0.96 -12.81 12.01
N VAL A 105 2.12 -12.79 11.37
CA VAL A 105 2.33 -12.33 10.01
C VAL A 105 3.17 -13.37 9.29
N ALA A 106 2.67 -13.89 8.16
CA ALA A 106 3.31 -14.97 7.41
C ALA A 106 3.69 -16.18 8.30
N GLY A 107 2.83 -16.52 9.28
CA GLY A 107 3.03 -17.61 10.23
C GLY A 107 3.94 -17.29 11.42
N TYR A 108 4.55 -16.10 11.51
CA TYR A 108 5.46 -15.70 12.58
C TYR A 108 4.80 -14.78 13.59
N ASP A 109 5.11 -14.97 14.87
CA ASP A 109 4.56 -14.22 16.01
C ASP A 109 5.15 -12.80 16.10
N ILE A 110 4.27 -11.78 16.17
CA ILE A 110 4.67 -10.35 16.21
C ILE A 110 5.41 -9.95 17.48
N ASN A 111 5.29 -10.71 18.57
CA ASN A 111 5.92 -10.41 19.85
C ASN A 111 7.35 -10.96 19.95
N THR A 112 7.60 -12.13 19.34
CA THR A 112 8.82 -12.91 19.56
C THR A 112 9.66 -13.13 18.32
N GLU A 113 9.07 -13.09 17.09
CA GLU A 113 9.72 -13.49 15.84
C GLU A 113 9.90 -12.34 14.84
N SER A 114 10.13 -11.11 15.32
CA SER A 114 10.22 -9.91 14.47
C SER A 114 11.27 -10.02 13.35
N GLU A 115 12.40 -10.69 13.60
CA GLU A 115 13.46 -10.86 12.58
C GLU A 115 13.05 -11.86 11.49
N LEU A 116 12.22 -12.85 11.82
CA LEU A 116 11.67 -13.76 10.82
C LEU A 116 10.61 -13.06 9.98
N ILE A 117 9.73 -12.27 10.61
CA ILE A 117 8.76 -11.43 9.88
C ILE A 117 9.47 -10.59 8.84
N LYS A 118 10.51 -9.81 9.21
CA LYS A 118 11.25 -8.91 8.31
C LYS A 118 11.84 -9.62 7.08
N ARG A 119 12.20 -10.89 7.20
CA ARG A 119 12.76 -11.69 6.09
C ARG A 119 11.70 -12.20 5.13
N HIS A 120 10.44 -12.32 5.57
CA HIS A 120 9.36 -12.96 4.80
C HIS A 120 8.34 -11.96 4.27
N ILE A 121 8.50 -10.67 4.60
CA ILE A 121 7.64 -9.61 4.11
C ILE A 121 8.39 -8.65 3.18
N GLY A 122 7.64 -8.01 2.28
CA GLY A 122 8.08 -6.79 1.62
C GLY A 122 7.62 -5.56 2.41
N TYR A 123 8.37 -4.48 2.39
CA TYR A 123 7.97 -3.24 3.03
C TYR A 123 8.38 -2.02 2.19
N MET A 124 7.40 -1.19 1.87
CA MET A 124 7.59 0.11 1.25
C MET A 124 7.10 1.19 2.21
N SER A 125 8.02 1.96 2.77
CA SER A 125 7.70 3.06 3.69
C SER A 125 7.21 4.30 2.93
N GLN A 126 6.48 5.17 3.63
CA GLN A 126 6.00 6.46 3.12
C GLN A 126 7.16 7.37 2.63
N ARG A 127 8.30 7.34 3.31
CA ARG A 127 9.53 7.98 2.84
C ARG A 127 10.31 6.98 2.02
N PHE A 128 10.90 7.45 0.88
CA PHE A 128 11.63 6.56 -0.01
C PHE A 128 12.61 5.66 0.74
N SER A 129 12.43 4.35 0.54
CA SER A 129 13.35 3.33 1.07
C SER A 129 14.61 3.21 0.22
N LEU A 130 14.61 3.76 -1.01
CA LEU A 130 15.74 3.67 -1.93
C LEU A 130 16.85 4.68 -1.60
N TYR A 131 18.06 4.30 -1.86
CA TYR A 131 19.23 5.16 -1.72
C TYR A 131 19.36 6.06 -2.95
N ASN A 132 19.17 7.36 -2.75
CA ASN A 132 19.17 8.36 -3.83
C ASN A 132 20.53 8.50 -4.54
N ASP A 133 21.62 8.18 -3.87
CA ASP A 133 22.99 8.29 -4.38
C ASP A 133 23.44 7.05 -5.15
N LEU A 134 22.66 5.98 -5.11
CA LEU A 134 22.91 4.75 -5.85
C LEU A 134 22.11 4.73 -7.16
N THR A 135 22.63 3.99 -8.14
CA THR A 135 21.92 3.70 -9.39
C THR A 135 20.73 2.76 -9.15
N VAL A 136 19.88 2.64 -10.15
CA VAL A 136 18.76 1.68 -10.15
C VAL A 136 19.27 0.26 -9.89
N LYS A 137 20.27 -0.21 -10.63
CA LYS A 137 20.88 -1.54 -10.44
C LYS A 137 21.49 -1.74 -9.07
N GLU A 138 22.19 -0.72 -8.57
CA GLU A 138 22.83 -0.81 -7.25
C GLU A 138 21.81 -0.90 -6.13
N ASN A 139 20.69 -0.16 -6.23
CA ASN A 139 19.58 -0.29 -5.29
C ASN A 139 18.98 -1.71 -5.34
N ILE A 140 18.66 -2.24 -6.53
CA ILE A 140 18.12 -3.59 -6.68
C ILE A 140 19.08 -4.62 -6.07
N ARG A 141 20.38 -4.52 -6.38
CA ARG A 141 21.39 -5.44 -5.84
C ARG A 141 21.50 -5.37 -4.32
N LEU A 142 21.50 -4.15 -3.77
CA LEU A 142 21.59 -3.92 -2.32
C LEU A 142 20.41 -4.58 -1.59
N PHE A 143 19.18 -4.31 -2.04
CA PHE A 143 17.99 -4.88 -1.41
C PHE A 143 17.89 -6.38 -1.62
N GLY A 144 18.25 -6.91 -2.81
CA GLY A 144 18.35 -8.35 -3.02
C GLY A 144 19.31 -9.01 -2.02
N GLY A 145 20.47 -8.37 -1.75
CA GLY A 145 21.40 -8.82 -0.72
C GLY A 145 20.83 -8.75 0.70
N ILE A 146 20.12 -7.67 1.05
CA ILE A 146 19.45 -7.53 2.36
C ILE A 146 18.41 -8.65 2.57
N TYR A 147 17.67 -9.01 1.53
CA TYR A 147 16.71 -10.12 1.55
C TYR A 147 17.36 -11.52 1.45
N GLY A 148 18.69 -11.60 1.41
CA GLY A 148 19.41 -12.87 1.41
C GLY A 148 19.38 -13.63 0.09
N MET A 149 19.09 -12.96 -1.02
CA MET A 149 19.09 -13.58 -2.35
C MET A 149 20.52 -13.88 -2.82
N SER A 150 20.69 -14.96 -3.60
CA SER A 150 22.00 -15.26 -4.23
C SER A 150 22.30 -14.27 -5.35
N ASP A 151 23.59 -13.99 -5.63
CA ASP A 151 24.02 -13.12 -6.74
C ASP A 151 23.43 -13.55 -8.09
N ARG A 152 23.30 -14.85 -8.30
CA ARG A 152 22.68 -15.40 -9.52
C ARG A 152 21.19 -15.05 -9.62
N SER A 153 20.45 -15.21 -8.53
CA SER A 153 19.03 -14.84 -8.47
C SER A 153 18.85 -13.34 -8.65
N ILE A 154 19.67 -12.54 -7.96
CA ILE A 154 19.64 -11.08 -8.08
C ILE A 154 19.82 -10.66 -9.54
N LYS A 155 20.84 -11.23 -10.25
CA LYS A 155 21.09 -10.89 -11.65
C LYS A 155 19.87 -11.19 -12.53
N THR A 156 19.34 -12.42 -12.44
CA THR A 156 18.20 -12.84 -13.27
C THR A 156 16.94 -12.02 -13.00
N GLU A 157 16.63 -11.79 -11.73
CA GLU A 157 15.44 -11.01 -11.37
C GLU A 157 15.61 -9.52 -11.68
N THR A 158 16.85 -8.97 -11.62
CA THR A 158 17.14 -7.58 -12.04
C THR A 158 16.79 -7.37 -13.51
N GLU A 159 17.23 -8.27 -14.39
CA GLU A 159 16.93 -8.20 -15.82
C GLU A 159 15.41 -8.19 -16.05
N ARG A 160 14.67 -9.11 -15.40
CA ARG A 160 13.20 -9.20 -15.50
C ARG A 160 12.51 -7.94 -14.96
N LEU A 161 12.99 -7.40 -13.84
CA LEU A 161 12.42 -6.21 -13.22
C LEU A 161 12.60 -5.00 -14.12
N LEU A 162 13.80 -4.77 -14.63
CA LEU A 162 14.10 -3.67 -15.53
C LEU A 162 13.25 -3.73 -16.81
N ASP A 163 13.10 -4.92 -17.40
CA ASP A 163 12.24 -5.12 -18.57
C ASP A 163 10.77 -4.80 -18.24
N SER A 164 10.27 -5.30 -17.10
CA SER A 164 8.86 -5.14 -16.69
C SER A 164 8.48 -3.68 -16.39
N LEU A 165 9.44 -2.87 -15.95
CA LEU A 165 9.28 -1.44 -15.68
C LEU A 165 9.63 -0.55 -16.88
N HIS A 166 10.17 -1.12 -17.95
CA HIS A 166 10.77 -0.38 -19.07
C HIS A 166 11.94 0.51 -18.62
N PHE A 167 12.76 0.02 -17.71
CA PHE A 167 13.89 0.72 -17.08
C PHE A 167 15.25 0.22 -17.64
N ALA A 168 15.28 -0.59 -18.70
CA ALA A 168 16.51 -1.14 -19.24
C ALA A 168 17.56 -0.06 -19.56
N ASP A 169 17.12 1.03 -20.21
CA ASP A 169 17.99 2.16 -20.58
C ASP A 169 18.34 3.07 -19.37
N HIS A 170 17.66 2.93 -18.25
CA HIS A 170 17.82 3.72 -17.03
C HIS A 170 18.48 2.95 -15.88
N ALA A 171 18.99 1.77 -16.17
CA ALA A 171 19.53 0.87 -15.17
C ALA A 171 20.74 1.47 -14.40
N ASP A 172 21.52 2.30 -15.06
CA ASP A 172 22.72 2.97 -14.51
C ASP A 172 22.43 4.42 -14.09
N ASP A 173 21.18 4.90 -14.20
CA ASP A 173 20.80 6.23 -13.71
C ASP A 173 20.75 6.25 -12.19
N ILE A 174 21.17 7.38 -11.62
CA ILE A 174 21.08 7.65 -10.18
C ILE A 174 19.61 7.80 -9.78
N VAL A 175 19.17 7.05 -8.78
CA VAL A 175 17.77 7.05 -8.32
C VAL A 175 17.31 8.46 -7.92
N GLY A 176 18.20 9.28 -7.33
CA GLY A 176 17.91 10.66 -6.98
C GLY A 176 17.41 11.52 -8.14
N SER A 177 17.83 11.25 -9.38
CA SER A 177 17.44 12.00 -10.58
C SER A 177 16.12 11.55 -11.22
N LEU A 178 15.58 10.40 -10.83
CA LEU A 178 14.36 9.86 -11.42
C LEU A 178 13.13 10.67 -11.00
N PRO A 179 12.09 10.75 -11.87
CA PRO A 179 10.78 11.28 -11.50
C PRO A 179 10.16 10.51 -10.31
N LEU A 180 9.33 11.20 -9.52
CA LEU A 180 8.71 10.63 -8.32
C LEU A 180 7.99 9.31 -8.57
N GLY A 181 7.14 9.26 -9.60
CA GLY A 181 6.39 8.05 -9.95
C GLY A 181 7.29 6.86 -10.33
N TRP A 182 8.44 7.11 -10.96
CA TRP A 182 9.42 6.08 -11.29
C TRP A 182 10.09 5.54 -10.02
N LYS A 183 10.45 6.42 -9.10
CA LYS A 183 10.98 6.04 -7.78
C LYS A 183 9.99 5.15 -7.02
N GLN A 184 8.70 5.49 -7.05
CA GLN A 184 7.67 4.69 -6.39
C GLN A 184 7.51 3.31 -7.03
N LYS A 185 7.45 3.23 -8.37
CA LYS A 185 7.40 1.95 -9.09
C LYS A 185 8.62 1.08 -8.76
N LEU A 186 9.81 1.67 -8.75
CA LEU A 186 11.03 0.96 -8.39
C LEU A 186 11.01 0.50 -6.93
N ALA A 187 10.62 1.37 -5.99
CA ALA A 187 10.55 1.05 -4.56
C ALA A 187 9.57 -0.11 -4.28
N PHE A 188 8.39 -0.07 -4.92
CA PHE A 188 7.43 -1.18 -4.84
C PHE A 188 8.03 -2.47 -5.40
N SER A 189 8.60 -2.43 -6.61
CA SER A 189 9.15 -3.61 -7.27
C SER A 189 10.31 -4.22 -6.48
N VAL A 190 11.15 -3.38 -5.87
CA VAL A 190 12.21 -3.83 -4.96
C VAL A 190 11.64 -4.44 -3.68
N SER A 191 10.53 -3.90 -3.13
CA SER A 191 9.93 -4.46 -1.93
C SER A 191 9.36 -5.87 -2.11
N ILE A 192 9.02 -6.25 -3.35
CA ILE A 192 8.51 -7.60 -3.68
C ILE A 192 9.54 -8.48 -4.42
N PHE A 193 10.78 -8.02 -4.56
CA PHE A 193 11.82 -8.64 -5.38
C PHE A 193 12.20 -10.07 -4.95
N HIS A 194 12.11 -10.35 -3.67
CA HIS A 194 12.38 -11.65 -3.06
C HIS A 194 11.13 -12.55 -2.96
N HIS A 195 10.04 -12.20 -3.63
CA HIS A 195 8.76 -12.92 -3.64
C HIS A 195 8.16 -13.18 -2.24
N PRO A 196 7.92 -12.13 -1.44
CA PRO A 196 7.35 -12.27 -0.10
C PRO A 196 5.90 -12.78 -0.15
N GLU A 197 5.44 -13.39 0.96
CA GLU A 197 4.03 -13.76 1.11
C GLU A 197 3.12 -12.53 1.30
N VAL A 198 3.65 -11.49 1.96
CA VAL A 198 2.94 -10.24 2.26
C VAL A 198 3.82 -9.06 1.92
N VAL A 199 3.26 -8.04 1.28
CA VAL A 199 3.90 -6.74 1.14
C VAL A 199 3.09 -5.67 1.89
N PHE A 200 3.79 -4.86 2.67
CA PHE A 200 3.22 -3.71 3.38
C PHE A 200 3.60 -2.42 2.64
N LEU A 201 2.59 -1.60 2.33
CA LEU A 201 2.73 -0.35 1.59
C LEU A 201 2.19 0.81 2.45
N ASP A 202 3.07 1.70 2.91
CA ASP A 202 2.68 2.84 3.74
C ASP A 202 2.48 4.09 2.88
N GLU A 203 1.21 4.43 2.59
CA GLU A 203 0.79 5.57 1.76
C GLU A 203 1.56 5.66 0.42
N PRO A 204 1.58 4.57 -0.38
CA PRO A 204 2.53 4.41 -1.48
C PRO A 204 2.32 5.37 -2.65
N THR A 205 1.14 5.95 -2.78
CA THR A 205 0.73 6.85 -3.87
C THR A 205 0.73 8.33 -3.48
N GLY A 206 1.28 8.65 -2.30
CA GLY A 206 1.35 10.02 -1.82
C GLY A 206 2.15 10.93 -2.75
N GLY A 207 1.53 12.06 -3.17
CA GLY A 207 2.21 13.10 -3.94
C GLY A 207 2.38 12.84 -5.44
N VAL A 208 1.80 11.75 -5.99
CA VAL A 208 1.81 11.50 -7.44
C VAL A 208 0.50 11.94 -8.10
N ASP A 209 0.60 12.22 -9.39
CA ASP A 209 -0.55 12.54 -10.24
C ASP A 209 -1.49 11.33 -10.42
N PRO A 210 -2.75 11.54 -10.86
CA PRO A 210 -3.73 10.48 -11.00
C PRO A 210 -3.33 9.37 -11.96
N SER A 211 -2.65 9.67 -13.07
CA SER A 211 -2.24 8.66 -14.05
C SER A 211 -1.15 7.75 -13.49
N THR A 212 -0.15 8.33 -12.82
CA THR A 212 0.91 7.59 -12.12
C THR A 212 0.33 6.72 -10.99
N ARG A 213 -0.69 7.23 -10.26
CA ARG A 213 -1.40 6.47 -9.22
C ARG A 213 -2.07 5.23 -9.82
N GLN A 214 -2.76 5.38 -10.94
CA GLN A 214 -3.40 4.25 -11.63
C GLN A 214 -2.38 3.19 -12.08
N GLU A 215 -1.27 3.60 -12.66
CA GLU A 215 -0.20 2.68 -13.06
C GLU A 215 0.39 1.95 -11.85
N PHE A 216 0.50 2.62 -10.71
CA PHE A 216 0.96 2.01 -9.48
C PHE A 216 -0.03 0.95 -8.95
N TRP A 217 -1.33 1.23 -8.99
CA TRP A 217 -2.36 0.26 -8.62
C TRP A 217 -2.37 -0.94 -9.56
N ASN A 218 -2.09 -0.76 -10.86
CA ASN A 218 -1.90 -1.88 -11.79
C ASN A 218 -0.73 -2.80 -11.38
N LEU A 219 0.36 -2.24 -10.83
CA LEU A 219 1.46 -3.05 -10.29
C LEU A 219 1.03 -3.83 -9.05
N ILE A 220 0.24 -3.22 -8.15
CA ILE A 220 -0.33 -3.88 -6.98
C ILE A 220 -1.19 -5.08 -7.41
N TYR A 221 -2.09 -4.89 -8.37
CA TYR A 221 -2.94 -5.98 -8.89
C TYR A 221 -2.11 -7.12 -9.49
N LYS A 222 -1.10 -6.79 -10.30
CA LYS A 222 -0.19 -7.80 -10.86
C LYS A 222 0.52 -8.60 -9.77
N ALA A 223 0.92 -7.99 -8.67
CA ALA A 223 1.53 -8.67 -7.55
C ALA A 223 0.52 -9.58 -6.82
N ALA A 224 -0.69 -9.08 -6.56
CA ALA A 224 -1.74 -9.85 -5.90
C ALA A 224 -2.20 -11.06 -6.75
N HIS A 225 -2.32 -10.91 -8.07
CA HIS A 225 -2.60 -12.03 -8.98
C HIS A 225 -1.49 -13.10 -9.00
N ARG A 226 -0.28 -12.76 -8.60
CA ARG A 226 0.82 -13.72 -8.39
C ARG A 226 0.80 -14.38 -7.00
N GLY A 227 -0.22 -14.08 -6.19
CA GLY A 227 -0.42 -14.65 -4.85
C GLY A 227 0.22 -13.87 -3.71
N ILE A 228 0.82 -12.69 -3.97
CA ILE A 228 1.33 -11.81 -2.92
C ILE A 228 0.14 -11.12 -2.23
N THR A 229 0.05 -11.24 -0.92
CA THR A 229 -0.93 -10.49 -0.13
C THR A 229 -0.47 -9.04 0.02
N VAL A 230 -1.36 -8.09 -0.20
CA VAL A 230 -1.01 -6.67 -0.13
C VAL A 230 -1.74 -6.01 1.03
N PHE A 231 -0.98 -5.45 1.98
CA PHE A 231 -1.49 -4.61 3.05
C PHE A 231 -1.12 -3.16 2.75
N VAL A 232 -2.10 -2.32 2.44
CA VAL A 232 -1.85 -0.93 2.05
C VAL A 232 -2.51 0.05 3.02
N THR A 233 -1.73 1.02 3.54
CA THR A 233 -2.32 2.15 4.25
C THR A 233 -2.54 3.30 3.29
N THR A 234 -3.64 4.01 3.47
CA THR A 234 -3.93 5.25 2.73
C THR A 234 -4.85 6.17 3.53
N HIS A 235 -4.79 7.44 3.23
CA HIS A 235 -5.75 8.44 3.67
C HIS A 235 -6.65 8.90 2.51
N TYR A 236 -6.42 8.40 1.30
CA TYR A 236 -7.26 8.66 0.12
C TYR A 236 -8.42 7.65 0.09
N MET A 237 -9.64 8.13 0.33
CA MET A 237 -10.81 7.25 0.39
C MET A 237 -11.18 6.65 -0.97
N GLU A 238 -10.80 7.29 -2.07
CA GLU A 238 -10.94 6.77 -3.42
C GLU A 238 -10.18 5.45 -3.62
N GLU A 239 -9.02 5.30 -2.96
CA GLU A 239 -8.21 4.09 -3.05
C GLU A 239 -8.84 2.88 -2.36
N ALA A 240 -9.83 3.10 -1.49
CA ALA A 240 -10.63 2.03 -0.91
C ALA A 240 -11.29 1.15 -1.98
N GLU A 241 -11.74 1.78 -3.07
CA GLU A 241 -12.41 1.07 -4.16
C GLU A 241 -11.51 0.05 -4.87
N TYR A 242 -10.20 0.20 -4.76
CA TYR A 242 -9.22 -0.74 -5.33
C TYR A 242 -8.95 -1.95 -4.43
N CYS A 243 -9.38 -1.94 -3.17
CA CYS A 243 -9.14 -3.02 -2.23
C CYS A 243 -10.25 -4.08 -2.26
N ASN A 244 -9.91 -5.33 -1.95
CA ASN A 244 -10.90 -6.40 -1.74
C ASN A 244 -11.72 -6.14 -0.46
N ARG A 245 -11.01 -5.83 0.62
CA ARG A 245 -11.57 -5.44 1.91
C ARG A 245 -10.77 -4.29 2.49
N ILE A 246 -11.44 -3.52 3.32
CA ILE A 246 -10.84 -2.39 4.02
C ILE A 246 -11.22 -2.40 5.49
N SER A 247 -10.36 -1.83 6.32
CA SER A 247 -10.70 -1.39 7.67
C SER A 247 -10.60 0.14 7.74
N ILE A 248 -11.54 0.77 8.46
CA ILE A 248 -11.50 2.21 8.73
C ILE A 248 -11.09 2.42 10.18
N MET A 249 -9.94 3.07 10.36
CA MET A 249 -9.37 3.39 11.67
C MET A 249 -9.64 4.84 12.05
N VAL A 250 -10.18 5.06 13.24
CA VAL A 250 -10.42 6.37 13.84
C VAL A 250 -10.01 6.33 15.30
N ASP A 251 -9.17 7.27 15.73
CA ASP A 251 -8.69 7.41 17.11
C ASP A 251 -8.15 6.09 17.71
N GLY A 252 -7.27 5.42 16.97
CA GLY A 252 -6.63 4.18 17.39
C GLY A 252 -7.48 2.91 17.29
N LYS A 253 -8.75 3.00 16.89
CA LYS A 253 -9.70 1.88 16.85
C LYS A 253 -10.20 1.59 15.45
N ILE A 254 -10.40 0.32 15.11
CA ILE A 254 -11.13 -0.07 13.90
C ILE A 254 -12.62 0.16 14.15
N ARG A 255 -13.25 1.05 13.37
CA ARG A 255 -14.67 1.38 13.46
C ARG A 255 -15.55 0.47 12.61
N THR A 256 -15.02 0.04 11.50
CA THR A 256 -15.71 -0.89 10.59
C THR A 256 -14.72 -1.60 9.70
N MET A 257 -15.13 -2.76 9.17
CA MET A 257 -14.37 -3.55 8.21
C MET A 257 -15.32 -4.27 7.28
N GLY A 258 -14.96 -4.41 6.00
CA GLY A 258 -15.73 -5.07 4.96
C GLY A 258 -15.23 -4.70 3.57
N SER A 259 -15.87 -5.21 2.53
CA SER A 259 -15.61 -4.71 1.16
C SER A 259 -16.18 -3.30 1.00
N PRO A 260 -15.66 -2.50 0.06
CA PRO A 260 -16.20 -1.15 -0.20
C PRO A 260 -17.71 -1.17 -0.48
N ALA A 261 -18.19 -2.15 -1.27
CA ALA A 261 -19.60 -2.32 -1.58
C ALA A 261 -20.45 -2.62 -0.34
N GLU A 262 -20.00 -3.55 0.52
CA GLU A 262 -20.66 -3.87 1.79
C GLU A 262 -20.74 -2.66 2.73
N LEU A 263 -19.67 -1.87 2.81
CA LEU A 263 -19.64 -0.71 3.69
C LEU A 263 -20.54 0.42 3.19
N LYS A 264 -20.52 0.71 1.89
CA LYS A 264 -21.45 1.68 1.28
C LYS A 264 -22.91 1.27 1.54
N ALA A 265 -23.24 0.01 1.34
CA ALA A 265 -24.59 -0.51 1.62
C ALA A 265 -24.95 -0.43 3.11
N LYS A 266 -24.04 -0.83 4.02
CA LYS A 266 -24.24 -0.84 5.47
C LYS A 266 -24.52 0.56 6.04
N TYR A 267 -23.86 1.58 5.52
CA TYR A 267 -23.98 2.95 6.00
C TYR A 267 -24.95 3.80 5.16
N HIS A 268 -25.50 3.24 4.08
CA HIS A 268 -26.39 3.93 3.12
C HIS A 268 -25.74 5.17 2.50
N GLU A 269 -24.45 5.08 2.18
CA GLU A 269 -23.67 6.18 1.60
C GLU A 269 -23.26 5.84 0.15
N PRO A 270 -23.18 6.85 -0.74
CA PRO A 270 -22.88 6.64 -2.15
C PRO A 270 -21.42 6.26 -2.42
N ASP A 271 -20.49 6.71 -1.57
CA ASP A 271 -19.05 6.55 -1.73
C ASP A 271 -18.34 6.35 -0.39
N MET A 272 -17.05 5.99 -0.46
CA MET A 272 -16.25 5.71 0.73
C MET A 272 -15.84 6.96 1.51
N ASP A 273 -15.79 8.13 0.87
CA ASP A 273 -15.51 9.40 1.54
C ASP A 273 -16.65 9.79 2.50
N SER A 274 -17.89 9.60 2.04
CA SER A 274 -19.11 9.79 2.85
C SER A 274 -19.14 8.82 4.04
N VAL A 275 -18.84 7.54 3.83
CA VAL A 275 -18.72 6.53 4.91
C VAL A 275 -17.69 6.96 5.94
N PHE A 276 -16.50 7.37 5.50
CA PHE A 276 -15.44 7.82 6.38
C PHE A 276 -15.85 9.06 7.19
N THR A 277 -16.44 10.06 6.52
CA THR A 277 -16.91 11.29 7.15
C THR A 277 -17.94 11.00 8.25
N LEU A 278 -18.89 10.10 7.99
CA LEU A 278 -19.88 9.65 8.97
C LEU A 278 -19.23 9.04 10.22
N LEU A 279 -18.23 8.16 10.03
CA LEU A 279 -17.55 7.46 11.12
C LEU A 279 -16.62 8.39 11.91
N ALA A 280 -15.91 9.30 11.24
CA ALA A 280 -15.06 10.28 11.88
C ALA A 280 -15.83 11.27 12.78
N ARG A 281 -17.05 11.68 12.36
CA ARG A 281 -17.93 12.52 13.18
C ARG A 281 -18.42 11.82 14.43
N LYS A 282 -18.74 10.52 14.35
CA LYS A 282 -19.15 9.71 15.50
C LYS A 282 -18.01 9.50 16.52
N GLY A 283 -16.76 9.46 16.08
CA GLY A 283 -15.59 9.33 16.96
C GLY A 283 -15.37 10.54 17.88
N LYS A 284 -15.62 11.75 17.42
CA LYS A 284 -15.45 12.99 18.21
C LYS A 284 -16.52 13.25 19.28
N ARG A 285 -17.52 12.39 19.43
CA ARG A 285 -18.65 12.55 20.36
C ARG A 285 -18.56 11.65 21.61
N THR A 286 -17.45 10.94 21.80
CA THR A 286 -17.15 10.14 23.01
C THR A 286 -15.85 10.63 23.64
#